data_4868e74a18be9cf40a010997f9e0aaf9
#
_entry.id   4868e74a18be9cf40a010997f9e0aaf9
#
_cell.length_a   1.000
_cell.length_b   1.000
_cell.length_c   1.000
_cell.angle_alpha   90.00
_cell.angle_beta   90.00
_cell.angle_gamma   90.00
#
_symmetry.space_group_name_H-M   'P 1'
#
loop_
_entity.id
_entity.type
_entity.pdbx_description
1 polymer ?
#
loop_
_entity_poly.entity_id
_entity_poly.type
_entity_poly.pdbx_seq_one_letter_code
_entity_poly.pdbx_strand_id
1 'polypeptide(L)'
;MTREYIKRVIDEEGLRGYNFFENRANAENEIVIVNDSKQWIVYATDERASKRFGSEKRFNNEAEALVNFLTRLRALNFLKK
;
A
#
# COMPACT_ATOMS: atom_id res chain seq x y z
N MET A 1 -8.24 -12.08 -4.62
CA MET A 1 -7.35 -11.68 -3.51
C MET A 1 -8.17 -10.94 -2.48
N THR A 2 -7.96 -11.24 -1.21
CA THR A 2 -8.74 -10.67 -0.11
C THR A 2 -7.83 -9.92 0.87
N ARG A 3 -8.43 -9.12 1.75
CA ARG A 3 -7.66 -8.40 2.78
C ARG A 3 -6.99 -9.39 3.73
N GLU A 4 -7.67 -10.47 4.07
CA GLU A 4 -7.12 -11.51 4.95
C GLU A 4 -5.89 -12.16 4.33
N TYR A 5 -5.94 -12.42 3.03
CA TYR A 5 -4.79 -12.97 2.30
C TYR A 5 -3.60 -12.01 2.36
N ILE A 6 -3.85 -10.72 2.12
CA ILE A 6 -2.79 -9.70 2.16
C ILE A 6 -2.16 -9.64 3.55
N LYS A 7 -2.98 -9.65 4.60
CA LYS A 7 -2.47 -9.61 5.98
C LYS A 7 -1.60 -10.82 6.28
N ARG A 8 -2.00 -11.98 5.79
CA ARG A 8 -1.22 -13.21 5.98
C ARG A 8 0.13 -13.09 5.27
N VAL A 9 0.13 -12.61 4.03
CA VAL A 9 1.36 -12.44 3.26
C VAL A 9 2.31 -11.45 3.96
N ILE A 10 1.77 -10.32 4.43
CA ILE A 10 2.54 -9.32 5.16
C ILE A 10 3.22 -9.97 6.38
N ASP A 11 2.46 -10.76 7.13
CA ASP A 11 2.96 -11.41 8.32
C ASP A 11 4.00 -12.48 7.98
N GLU A 12 3.69 -13.36 7.04
CA GLU A 12 4.59 -14.45 6.65
C GLU A 12 5.89 -13.97 6.03
N GLU A 13 5.82 -12.90 5.24
CA GLU A 13 7.00 -12.35 4.56
C GLU A 13 7.69 -11.26 5.38
N GLY A 14 7.12 -10.86 6.50
CA GLY A 14 7.67 -9.80 7.33
C GLY A 14 7.75 -8.46 6.63
N LEU A 15 6.76 -8.13 5.82
CA LEU A 15 6.76 -6.89 5.06
C LEU A 15 6.52 -5.69 5.97
N ARG A 16 7.23 -4.59 5.69
CA ARG A 16 7.15 -3.36 6.49
C ARG A 16 6.97 -2.15 5.58
N GLY A 17 6.57 -1.02 6.20
CA GLY A 17 6.43 0.24 5.48
C GLY A 17 5.12 0.32 4.72
N TYR A 18 4.01 0.13 5.43
CA TYR A 18 2.71 0.16 4.79
C TYR A 18 1.65 0.82 5.66
N ASN A 19 0.61 1.32 4.99
CA ASN A 19 -0.63 1.71 5.62
C ASN A 19 -1.73 0.92 4.91
N PHE A 20 -2.32 -0.04 5.63
CA PHE A 20 -3.34 -0.93 5.09
C PHE A 20 -4.70 -0.53 5.63
N PHE A 21 -5.35 0.41 4.94
CA PHE A 21 -6.66 0.93 5.31
C PHE A 21 -6.71 1.58 6.70
N GLU A 22 -5.58 2.10 7.17
CA GLU A 22 -5.53 2.75 8.48
C GLU A 22 -5.86 4.22 8.35
N ASN A 23 -6.69 4.71 9.24
CA ASN A 23 -7.06 6.13 9.27
C ASN A 23 -6.07 6.90 10.15
N ARG A 24 -4.93 7.23 9.57
CA ARG A 24 -3.88 7.96 10.27
C ARG A 24 -3.09 8.81 9.27
N ALA A 25 -2.28 9.71 9.79
CA ALA A 25 -1.38 10.49 8.95
C ALA A 25 -0.34 9.57 8.30
N ASN A 26 0.14 9.96 7.13
CA ASN A 26 1.16 9.21 6.41
C ASN A 26 2.46 9.15 7.18
N ALA A 27 3.15 8.02 7.09
CA ALA A 27 4.49 7.86 7.58
C ALA A 27 5.48 7.95 6.41
N GLU A 28 6.76 8.04 6.73
CA GLU A 28 7.81 8.12 5.71
C GLU A 28 7.96 6.81 4.95
N ASN A 29 8.21 6.91 3.66
CA ASN A 29 8.60 5.76 2.81
C ASN A 29 7.69 4.53 2.98
N GLU A 30 6.38 4.73 2.85
CA GLU A 30 5.44 3.62 2.94
C GLU A 30 4.57 3.51 1.69
N ILE A 31 3.99 2.33 1.53
CA ILE A 31 2.98 2.08 0.51
C ILE A 31 1.62 2.16 1.21
N VAL A 32 0.71 2.94 0.65
CA VAL A 32 -0.58 3.20 1.27
C VAL A 32 -1.69 2.65 0.37
N ILE A 33 -2.67 1.99 0.99
CA ILE A 33 -3.92 1.66 0.33
C ILE A 33 -5.05 2.18 1.20
N VAL A 34 -5.96 2.95 0.59
CA VAL A 34 -7.13 3.48 1.28
C VAL A 34 -8.35 3.32 0.37
N ASN A 35 -9.51 3.37 0.98
CA ASN A 35 -10.78 3.29 0.28
C ASN A 35 -11.45 4.66 0.36
N ASP A 36 -11.66 5.28 -0.80
CA ASP A 36 -12.52 6.45 -0.94
C ASP A 36 -13.90 5.91 -1.32
N SER A 37 -14.98 6.60 -1.01
CA SER A 37 -16.35 6.09 -1.09
C SER A 37 -16.68 5.20 -2.30
N LYS A 38 -16.02 5.40 -3.43
CA LYS A 38 -16.30 4.65 -4.67
C LYS A 38 -15.08 3.97 -5.28
N GLN A 39 -13.89 4.27 -4.78
CA GLN A 39 -12.65 3.77 -5.38
C GLN A 39 -11.64 3.40 -4.33
N TRP A 40 -10.69 2.59 -4.75
CA TRP A 40 -9.53 2.24 -3.92
C TRP A 40 -8.33 2.99 -4.46
N ILE A 41 -7.55 3.59 -3.58
CA ILE A 41 -6.41 4.42 -3.95
C ILE A 41 -5.14 3.81 -3.37
N VAL A 42 -4.14 3.61 -4.22
CA VAL A 42 -2.82 3.12 -3.81
C VAL A 42 -1.79 4.17 -4.18
N TYR A 43 -0.91 4.51 -3.24
CA TYR A 43 0.17 5.45 -3.52
C TYR A 43 1.37 5.17 -2.61
N ALA A 44 2.47 5.83 -2.90
CA ALA A 44 3.69 5.73 -2.08
C ALA A 44 3.99 7.08 -1.45
N THR A 45 4.62 7.08 -0.27
CA THR A 45 5.09 8.31 0.36
C THR A 45 6.61 8.40 0.22
N ASP A 46 7.13 9.63 0.37
CA ASP A 46 8.56 9.89 0.31
C ASP A 46 9.15 10.02 1.73
N GLU A 47 10.40 10.44 1.82
CA GLU A 47 11.09 10.60 3.10
C GLU A 47 10.53 11.71 3.98
N ARG A 48 9.59 12.49 3.46
CA ARG A 48 8.90 13.56 4.20
C ARG A 48 7.47 13.17 4.54
N ALA A 49 7.12 11.90 4.31
CA ALA A 49 5.76 11.40 4.51
C ALA A 49 4.73 12.07 3.57
N SER A 50 5.20 12.65 2.48
CA SER A 50 4.33 13.24 1.46
C SER A 50 4.07 12.23 0.34
N LYS A 51 2.89 12.32 -0.28
CA LYS A 51 2.58 11.47 -1.42
C LYS A 51 3.57 11.74 -2.55
N ARG A 52 4.23 10.69 -3.05
CA ARG A 52 5.14 10.82 -4.18
C ARG A 52 4.38 11.23 -5.43
N PHE A 53 4.91 12.23 -6.13
CA PHE A 53 4.33 12.69 -7.37
C PHE A 53 4.23 11.54 -8.38
N GLY A 54 3.04 11.38 -8.95
CA GLY A 54 2.79 10.35 -9.96
C GLY A 54 2.62 8.93 -9.43
N SER A 55 2.68 8.74 -8.09
CA SER A 55 2.54 7.40 -7.52
C SER A 55 1.08 6.96 -7.34
N GLU A 56 0.16 7.91 -7.27
CA GLU A 56 -1.24 7.59 -6.99
C GLU A 56 -1.89 6.85 -8.15
N LYS A 57 -2.56 5.74 -7.83
CA LYS A 57 -3.35 5.00 -8.79
C LYS A 57 -4.69 4.64 -8.17
N ARG A 58 -5.75 4.82 -8.94
CA ARG A 58 -7.12 4.56 -8.49
C ARG A 58 -7.68 3.33 -9.15
N PHE A 59 -8.47 2.57 -8.41
CA PHE A 59 -9.06 1.32 -8.87
C PHE A 59 -10.54 1.30 -8.56
N ASN A 60 -11.31 0.71 -9.45
CA ASN A 60 -12.75 0.51 -9.24
C ASN A 60 -13.04 -0.84 -8.61
N ASN A 61 -12.01 -1.63 -8.35
CA ASN A 61 -12.12 -3.00 -7.87
C ASN A 61 -11.09 -3.21 -6.77
N GLU A 62 -11.53 -3.68 -5.61
CA GLU A 62 -10.65 -3.88 -4.48
C GLU A 62 -9.56 -4.92 -4.76
N ALA A 63 -9.90 -6.01 -5.43
CA ALA A 63 -8.93 -7.07 -5.72
C ALA A 63 -7.76 -6.53 -6.54
N GLU A 64 -8.03 -5.68 -7.53
CA GLU A 64 -6.97 -5.07 -8.34
C GLU A 64 -6.10 -4.14 -7.51
N ALA A 65 -6.72 -3.35 -6.63
CA ALA A 65 -5.99 -2.46 -5.74
C ALA A 65 -5.09 -3.25 -4.80
N LEU A 66 -5.58 -4.36 -4.27
CA LEU A 66 -4.80 -5.23 -3.37
C LEU A 66 -3.59 -5.82 -4.08
N VAL A 67 -3.75 -6.26 -5.32
CA VAL A 67 -2.64 -6.78 -6.11
C VAL A 67 -1.59 -5.69 -6.31
N ASN A 68 -2.01 -4.49 -6.68
CA ASN A 68 -1.11 -3.37 -6.88
C ASN A 68 -0.37 -3.00 -5.59
N PHE A 69 -1.10 -2.94 -4.48
CA PHE A 69 -0.54 -2.64 -3.17
C PHE A 69 0.54 -3.66 -2.79
N LEU A 70 0.22 -4.95 -2.89
CA LEU A 70 1.15 -6.01 -2.52
C LEU A 70 2.39 -6.01 -3.40
N THR A 71 2.21 -5.82 -4.70
CA THR A 71 3.33 -5.76 -5.65
C THR A 71 4.31 -4.64 -5.28
N ARG A 72 3.78 -3.45 -4.97
CA ARG A 72 4.60 -2.31 -4.57
C ARG A 72 5.26 -2.55 -3.21
N LEU A 73 4.52 -3.14 -2.27
CA LEU A 73 5.04 -3.39 -0.92
C LEU A 73 6.19 -4.39 -0.96
N ARG A 74 6.06 -5.44 -1.75
CA ARG A 74 7.13 -6.42 -1.93
C ARG A 74 8.36 -5.78 -2.56
N ALA A 75 8.16 -4.92 -3.57
CA ALA A 75 9.27 -4.21 -4.21
C ALA A 75 9.99 -3.31 -3.21
N LEU A 76 9.23 -2.57 -2.40
CA LEU A 76 9.81 -1.69 -1.37
C LEU A 76 10.68 -2.50 -0.40
N ASN A 77 10.15 -3.63 0.08
CA ASN A 77 10.86 -4.45 1.05
C ASN A 77 12.08 -5.14 0.44
N PHE A 78 11.99 -5.52 -0.82
CA PHE A 78 13.11 -6.10 -1.54
C PHE A 78 14.28 -5.10 -1.62
N LEU A 79 13.98 -3.85 -1.93
CA LEU A 79 15.00 -2.81 -2.07
C LEU A 79 15.66 -2.41 -0.75
N LYS A 80 14.99 -2.68 0.37
CA LYS A 80 15.51 -2.32 1.70
C LYS A 80 16.41 -3.38 2.34
N LYS A 81 16.56 -4.50 1.69
CA LYS A 81 17.40 -5.59 2.24
C LYS A 81 18.88 -5.32 2.02
#